data_a99966ff9a83a89b6ba6073dee518c80
#
_entry.id   a99966ff9a83a89b6ba6073dee518c80
#
_cell.length_a   1.000
_cell.length_b   1.000
_cell.length_c   1.000
_cell.angle_alpha   90.00
_cell.angle_beta   90.00
_cell.angle_gamma   90.00
#
_symmetry.space_group_name_H-M   'P 1'
#
loop_
_entity.id
_entity.type
_entity.pdbx_description
1 polymer ?
#
loop_
_entity_poly.entity_id
_entity_poly.type
_entity_poly.pdbx_seq_one_letter_code
_entity_poly.pdbx_strand_id
1 'polypeptide(L)'
;IKKVIMQNQVEGYNTLENLKVSVIEDSVQLLAKAEIVLILARGLSESIASEVTLKLQLLGKYAEFFSDPNIIQTIAGQVSPKAVAITITLNGETPELVAAAKTLAARDIPQIILTTNAEAPIVQYADELFVGYKSKAAYFDKYEVASRLPLQVMSRILLDSYVVRKRGQKS
;
A
#
# COMPACT_ATOMS: atom_id res chain seq x y z
N ILE A 1 20.81 22.04 -2.45
CA ILE A 1 20.64 20.89 -3.37
C ILE A 1 21.15 19.63 -2.70
N LYS A 2 22.42 19.55 -2.23
CA LYS A 2 22.97 18.36 -1.56
C LYS A 2 22.08 17.83 -0.43
N LYS A 3 21.53 18.72 0.39
CA LYS A 3 20.61 18.34 1.49
C LYS A 3 19.35 17.66 0.97
N VAL A 4 18.80 18.09 -0.16
CA VAL A 4 17.62 17.49 -0.78
C VAL A 4 17.93 16.06 -1.26
N ILE A 5 19.09 15.86 -1.89
CA ILE A 5 19.55 14.54 -2.34
C ILE A 5 19.71 13.61 -1.13
N MET A 6 20.42 14.04 -0.10
CA MET A 6 20.64 13.27 1.12
C MET A 6 19.34 12.87 1.81
N GLN A 7 18.36 13.76 1.83
CA GLN A 7 17.06 13.50 2.43
C GLN A 7 16.30 12.38 1.70
N ASN A 8 16.33 12.37 0.37
CA ASN A 8 15.75 11.29 -0.41
C ASN A 8 16.48 9.95 -0.16
N GLN A 9 17.80 9.98 -0.03
CA GLN A 9 18.59 8.80 0.34
C GLN A 9 18.19 8.27 1.72
N VAL A 10 18.04 9.15 2.72
CA VAL A 10 17.62 8.79 4.07
C VAL A 10 16.20 8.18 4.09
N GLU A 11 15.26 8.79 3.36
CA GLU A 11 13.89 8.24 3.24
C GLU A 11 13.91 6.83 2.64
N GLY A 12 14.62 6.64 1.55
CA GLY A 12 14.74 5.34 0.90
C GLY A 12 15.43 4.30 1.79
N TYR A 13 16.58 4.66 2.34
CA TYR A 13 17.37 3.76 3.19
C TYR A 13 16.59 3.33 4.44
N ASN A 14 16.03 4.28 5.20
CA ASN A 14 15.32 3.97 6.43
C ASN A 14 14.02 3.21 6.16
N THR A 15 13.35 3.46 5.04
CA THR A 15 12.20 2.66 4.62
C THR A 15 12.60 1.21 4.40
N LEU A 16 13.69 0.96 3.66
CA LEU A 16 14.20 -0.39 3.42
C LEU A 16 14.61 -1.09 4.71
N GLU A 17 15.26 -0.38 5.64
CA GLU A 17 15.65 -0.92 6.94
C GLU A 17 14.44 -1.31 7.82
N ASN A 18 13.31 -0.62 7.66
CA ASN A 18 12.09 -0.92 8.42
C ASN A 18 11.33 -2.15 7.89
N LEU A 19 11.63 -2.62 6.68
CA LEU A 19 10.91 -3.74 6.07
C LEU A 19 11.25 -5.07 6.76
N LYS A 20 10.22 -5.88 6.96
CA LYS A 20 10.34 -7.23 7.53
C LYS A 20 10.09 -8.28 6.44
N VAL A 21 11.05 -9.18 6.27
CA VAL A 21 10.95 -10.25 5.27
C VAL A 21 9.68 -11.09 5.46
N SER A 22 9.32 -11.40 6.71
CA SER A 22 8.09 -12.16 7.00
C SER A 22 6.83 -11.47 6.50
N VAL A 23 6.71 -10.15 6.68
CA VAL A 23 5.57 -9.35 6.20
C VAL A 23 5.50 -9.38 4.67
N ILE A 24 6.64 -9.25 4.00
CA ILE A 24 6.73 -9.33 2.53
C ILE A 24 6.28 -10.72 2.05
N GLU A 25 6.80 -11.79 2.65
CA GLU A 25 6.46 -13.16 2.27
C GLU A 25 4.97 -13.45 2.47
N ASP A 26 4.40 -13.08 3.61
CA ASP A 26 2.99 -13.28 3.90
C ASP A 26 2.10 -12.48 2.94
N SER A 27 2.50 -11.24 2.63
CA SER A 27 1.80 -10.40 1.64
C SER A 27 1.84 -11.02 0.24
N VAL A 28 2.98 -11.57 -0.17
CA VAL A 28 3.12 -12.28 -1.46
C VAL A 28 2.18 -13.48 -1.51
N GLN A 29 2.05 -14.23 -0.41
CA GLN A 29 1.12 -15.37 -0.35
C GLN A 29 -0.34 -14.91 -0.44
N LEU A 30 -0.71 -13.82 0.22
CA LEU A 30 -2.05 -13.24 0.11
C LEU A 30 -2.37 -12.84 -1.34
N LEU A 31 -1.43 -12.19 -2.02
CA LEU A 31 -1.57 -11.83 -3.43
C LEU A 31 -1.70 -13.06 -4.33
N ALA A 32 -0.90 -14.09 -4.07
CA ALA A 32 -0.93 -15.33 -4.87
C ALA A 32 -2.28 -16.06 -4.77
N LYS A 33 -2.86 -16.12 -3.58
CA LYS A 33 -4.13 -16.82 -3.31
C LYS A 33 -5.36 -16.04 -3.78
N ALA A 34 -5.29 -14.71 -3.80
CA ALA A 34 -6.44 -13.87 -4.13
C ALA A 34 -6.84 -13.99 -5.60
N GLU A 35 -8.14 -14.04 -5.86
CA GLU A 35 -8.68 -13.93 -7.22
C GLU A 35 -8.78 -12.47 -7.67
N ILE A 36 -9.02 -11.56 -6.73
CA ILE A 36 -9.17 -10.12 -6.98
C ILE A 36 -8.23 -9.35 -6.04
N VAL A 37 -7.55 -8.36 -6.56
CA VAL A 37 -6.78 -7.40 -5.77
C VAL A 37 -7.47 -6.05 -5.84
N LEU A 38 -7.96 -5.59 -4.69
CA LEU A 38 -8.57 -4.28 -4.54
C LEU A 38 -7.51 -3.29 -4.05
N ILE A 39 -7.28 -2.22 -4.80
CA ILE A 39 -6.32 -1.18 -4.43
C ILE A 39 -7.08 0.10 -4.06
N LEU A 40 -6.79 0.65 -2.88
CA LEU A 40 -7.41 1.86 -2.35
C LEU A 40 -6.36 2.90 -2.00
N ALA A 41 -6.56 4.13 -2.44
CA ALA A 41 -5.71 5.27 -2.14
C ALA A 41 -6.44 6.59 -2.35
N ARG A 42 -5.91 7.67 -1.76
CA ARG A 42 -6.42 9.03 -1.88
C ARG A 42 -5.27 10.00 -2.12
N GLY A 43 -5.57 11.12 -2.78
CA GLY A 43 -4.63 12.22 -2.98
C GLY A 43 -3.39 11.82 -3.77
N LEU A 44 -2.21 12.27 -3.33
CA LEU A 44 -0.95 12.00 -4.04
C LEU A 44 -0.55 10.52 -4.03
N SER A 45 -1.11 9.71 -3.15
CA SER A 45 -0.88 8.26 -3.14
C SER A 45 -1.57 7.53 -4.30
N GLU A 46 -2.49 8.19 -5.00
CA GLU A 46 -3.23 7.61 -6.14
C GLU A 46 -2.32 7.24 -7.31
N SER A 47 -1.24 8.01 -7.54
CA SER A 47 -0.27 7.68 -8.60
C SER A 47 0.45 6.36 -8.35
N ILE A 48 0.77 6.07 -7.09
CA ILE A 48 1.39 4.80 -6.68
C ILE A 48 0.39 3.66 -6.83
N ALA A 49 -0.85 3.87 -6.42
CA ALA A 49 -1.93 2.89 -6.56
C ALA A 49 -2.20 2.53 -8.02
N SER A 50 -2.20 3.52 -8.92
CA SER A 50 -2.35 3.30 -10.36
C SER A 50 -1.21 2.43 -10.92
N GLU A 51 0.02 2.70 -10.53
CA GLU A 51 1.18 1.89 -10.94
C GLU A 51 1.08 0.45 -10.43
N VAL A 52 0.72 0.27 -9.17
CA VAL A 52 0.52 -1.06 -8.56
C VAL A 52 -0.55 -1.84 -9.33
N THR A 53 -1.68 -1.20 -9.61
CA THR A 53 -2.79 -1.81 -10.35
C THR A 53 -2.35 -2.26 -11.74
N LEU A 54 -1.70 -1.38 -12.50
CA LEU A 54 -1.22 -1.71 -13.84
C LEU A 54 -0.23 -2.88 -13.81
N LYS A 55 0.72 -2.89 -12.89
CA LYS A 55 1.70 -3.97 -12.77
C LYS A 55 1.05 -5.31 -12.43
N LEU A 56 0.07 -5.32 -11.54
CA LEU A 56 -0.68 -6.54 -11.22
C LEU A 56 -1.48 -7.06 -12.42
N GLN A 57 -2.10 -6.17 -13.19
CA GLN A 57 -2.81 -6.52 -14.42
C GLN A 57 -1.85 -7.14 -15.46
N LEU A 58 -0.66 -6.56 -15.64
CA LEU A 58 0.38 -7.11 -16.51
C LEU A 58 0.86 -8.49 -16.06
N LEU A 59 0.77 -8.79 -14.77
CA LEU A 59 1.09 -10.09 -14.20
C LEU A 59 -0.07 -11.10 -14.28
N GLY A 60 -1.18 -10.70 -14.89
CA GLY A 60 -2.36 -11.55 -15.06
C GLY A 60 -3.29 -11.59 -13.84
N LYS A 61 -3.12 -10.69 -12.88
CA LYS A 61 -4.05 -10.56 -11.75
C LYS A 61 -5.21 -9.66 -12.12
N TYR A 62 -6.40 -10.02 -11.65
CA TYR A 62 -7.54 -9.13 -11.69
C TYR A 62 -7.37 -8.08 -10.58
N ALA A 63 -7.08 -6.85 -10.96
CA ALA A 63 -6.79 -5.76 -10.04
C ALA A 63 -7.58 -4.51 -10.42
N GLU A 64 -8.19 -3.87 -9.42
CA GLU A 64 -8.95 -2.64 -9.59
C GLU A 64 -8.54 -1.60 -8.55
N PHE A 65 -8.48 -0.36 -8.97
CA PHE A 65 -8.14 0.79 -8.12
C PHE A 65 -9.31 1.75 -8.01
N PHE A 66 -9.60 2.17 -6.79
CA PHE A 66 -10.62 3.17 -6.49
C PHE A 66 -10.08 4.28 -5.59
N SER A 67 -10.44 5.52 -5.90
CA SER A 67 -10.06 6.72 -5.15
C SER A 67 -11.23 7.61 -4.73
N ASP A 68 -12.40 7.44 -5.34
CA ASP A 68 -13.59 8.18 -4.95
C ASP A 68 -14.10 7.72 -3.58
N PRO A 69 -14.33 8.64 -2.61
CA PRO A 69 -14.73 8.28 -1.25
C PRO A 69 -16.01 7.44 -1.17
N ASN A 70 -17.01 7.77 -2.00
CA ASN A 70 -18.29 7.06 -2.02
C ASN A 70 -18.14 5.65 -2.62
N ILE A 71 -17.35 5.55 -3.69
CA ILE A 71 -17.09 4.26 -4.34
C ILE A 71 -16.26 3.36 -3.43
N ILE A 72 -15.23 3.89 -2.77
CA ILE A 72 -14.39 3.15 -1.80
C ILE A 72 -15.26 2.45 -0.76
N GLN A 73 -16.19 3.18 -0.16
CA GLN A 73 -17.06 2.64 0.88
C GLN A 73 -18.01 1.56 0.33
N THR A 74 -18.58 1.79 -0.85
CA THR A 74 -19.46 0.84 -1.51
C THR A 74 -18.71 -0.45 -1.88
N ILE A 75 -17.54 -0.33 -2.49
CA ILE A 75 -16.74 -1.49 -2.90
C ILE A 75 -16.24 -2.29 -1.70
N ALA A 76 -15.86 -1.63 -0.61
CA ALA A 76 -15.48 -2.34 0.62
C ALA A 76 -16.58 -3.27 1.14
N GLY A 77 -17.85 -2.86 0.98
CA GLY A 77 -19.01 -3.67 1.36
C GLY A 77 -19.40 -4.75 0.35
N GLN A 78 -18.91 -4.70 -0.89
CA GLN A 78 -19.40 -5.54 -2.00
C GLN A 78 -18.32 -6.44 -2.61
N VAL A 79 -17.04 -6.15 -2.45
CA VAL A 79 -15.97 -6.93 -3.08
C VAL A 79 -16.07 -8.42 -2.72
N SER A 80 -15.71 -9.28 -3.66
CA SER A 80 -15.70 -10.73 -3.46
C SER A 80 -14.92 -11.12 -2.19
N PRO A 81 -15.41 -12.12 -1.41
CA PRO A 81 -14.65 -12.66 -0.28
C PRO A 81 -13.32 -13.30 -0.68
N LYS A 82 -13.08 -13.54 -1.97
CA LYS A 82 -11.81 -14.05 -2.51
C LYS A 82 -10.83 -12.93 -2.88
N ALA A 83 -11.08 -11.71 -2.42
CA ALA A 83 -10.21 -10.56 -2.63
C ALA A 83 -9.13 -10.45 -1.55
N VAL A 84 -8.07 -9.73 -1.89
CA VAL A 84 -7.15 -9.07 -0.96
C VAL A 84 -7.16 -7.58 -1.23
N ALA A 85 -7.14 -6.76 -0.19
CA ALA A 85 -7.08 -5.32 -0.33
C ALA A 85 -5.66 -4.80 -0.06
N ILE A 86 -5.20 -3.87 -0.91
CA ILE A 86 -3.98 -3.10 -0.68
C ILE A 86 -4.40 -1.64 -0.49
N THR A 87 -4.16 -1.08 0.68
CA THR A 87 -4.41 0.34 0.95
C THR A 87 -3.09 1.08 1.06
N ILE A 88 -2.96 2.17 0.31
CA ILE A 88 -1.75 3.00 0.25
C ILE A 88 -2.09 4.37 0.80
N THR A 89 -1.56 4.70 1.98
CA THR A 89 -1.91 5.91 2.71
C THR A 89 -0.74 6.41 3.54
N LEU A 90 -0.29 7.64 3.28
CA LEU A 90 0.91 8.17 3.93
C LEU A 90 0.75 8.27 5.45
N ASN A 91 -0.31 8.93 5.93
CA ASN A 91 -0.56 9.17 7.35
C ASN A 91 -1.51 8.16 8.00
N GLY A 92 -2.24 7.38 7.21
CA GLY A 92 -3.16 6.36 7.71
C GLY A 92 -4.38 6.90 8.46
N GLU A 93 -4.73 8.17 8.25
CA GLU A 93 -5.79 8.91 8.98
C GLU A 93 -6.97 9.29 8.10
N THR A 94 -6.90 9.07 6.79
CA THR A 94 -7.96 9.42 5.84
C THR A 94 -9.26 8.71 6.21
N PRO A 95 -10.33 9.43 6.60
CA PRO A 95 -11.53 8.82 7.19
C PRO A 95 -12.17 7.76 6.32
N GLU A 96 -12.31 7.99 5.01
CA GLU A 96 -12.92 7.03 4.09
C GLU A 96 -12.08 5.77 3.92
N LEU A 97 -10.76 5.85 4.00
CA LEU A 97 -9.87 4.68 3.94
C LEU A 97 -9.92 3.89 5.26
N VAL A 98 -9.97 4.58 6.39
CA VAL A 98 -10.14 3.92 7.71
C VAL A 98 -11.47 3.20 7.80
N ALA A 99 -12.56 3.85 7.36
CA ALA A 99 -13.89 3.26 7.33
C ALA A 99 -13.96 2.02 6.42
N ALA A 100 -13.36 2.11 5.23
CA ALA A 100 -13.27 0.98 4.30
C ALA A 100 -12.47 -0.18 4.90
N ALA A 101 -11.35 0.10 5.55
CA ALA A 101 -10.52 -0.93 6.21
C ALA A 101 -11.30 -1.64 7.32
N LYS A 102 -12.08 -0.90 8.11
CA LYS A 102 -12.98 -1.47 9.12
C LYS A 102 -14.02 -2.40 8.50
N THR A 103 -14.66 -1.98 7.41
CA THR A 103 -15.66 -2.80 6.70
C THR A 103 -15.02 -4.07 6.13
N LEU A 104 -13.85 -3.97 5.49
CA LEU A 104 -13.12 -5.12 4.96
C LEU A 104 -12.73 -6.09 6.06
N ALA A 105 -12.25 -5.61 7.22
CA ALA A 105 -11.92 -6.44 8.37
C ALA A 105 -13.15 -7.19 8.91
N ALA A 106 -14.30 -6.52 9.02
CA ALA A 106 -15.56 -7.14 9.45
C ALA A 106 -16.03 -8.24 8.48
N ARG A 107 -15.60 -8.21 7.23
CA ARG A 107 -15.91 -9.20 6.20
C ARG A 107 -14.81 -10.25 6.03
N ASP A 108 -13.80 -10.25 6.88
CA ASP A 108 -12.64 -11.16 6.82
C ASP A 108 -11.87 -11.09 5.49
N ILE A 109 -11.87 -9.92 4.84
CA ILE A 109 -11.05 -9.66 3.65
C ILE A 109 -9.63 -9.35 4.09
N PRO A 110 -8.61 -10.12 3.69
CA PRO A 110 -7.22 -9.85 4.06
C PRO A 110 -6.76 -8.47 3.56
N GLN A 111 -6.02 -7.75 4.40
CA GLN A 111 -5.59 -6.39 4.12
C GLN A 111 -4.08 -6.22 4.26
N ILE A 112 -3.46 -5.72 3.19
CA ILE A 112 -2.07 -5.25 3.16
C ILE A 112 -2.13 -3.72 3.20
N ILE A 113 -1.52 -3.10 4.20
CA ILE A 113 -1.53 -1.65 4.36
C ILE A 113 -0.10 -1.11 4.29
N LEU A 114 0.11 -0.13 3.40
CA LEU A 114 1.35 0.61 3.25
C LEU A 114 1.15 2.01 3.82
N THR A 115 1.92 2.36 4.85
CA THR A 115 1.85 3.68 5.51
C THR A 115 3.22 4.08 6.06
N THR A 116 3.34 5.31 6.54
CA THR A 116 4.53 5.78 7.26
C THR A 116 4.27 6.07 8.74
N ASN A 117 3.07 5.73 9.22
CA ASN A 117 2.67 5.97 10.61
C ASN A 117 2.16 4.66 11.25
N ALA A 118 3.02 4.03 12.03
CA ALA A 118 2.70 2.79 12.74
C ALA A 118 1.58 2.93 13.78
N GLU A 119 1.32 4.16 14.24
CA GLU A 119 0.29 4.48 15.25
C GLU A 119 -1.02 4.97 14.62
N ALA A 120 -1.14 4.93 13.29
CA ALA A 120 -2.31 5.43 12.59
C ALA A 120 -3.58 4.61 12.88
N PRO A 121 -4.77 5.23 12.83
CA PRO A 121 -6.03 4.52 13.05
C PRO A 121 -6.27 3.32 12.14
N ILE A 122 -5.78 3.36 10.89
CA ILE A 122 -5.98 2.29 9.92
C ILE A 122 -5.19 1.01 10.26
N VAL A 123 -4.09 1.14 11.00
CA VAL A 123 -3.13 0.05 11.26
C VAL A 123 -3.75 -1.14 11.97
N GLN A 124 -4.73 -0.91 12.84
CA GLN A 124 -5.44 -1.98 13.56
C GLN A 124 -6.15 -2.98 12.64
N TYR A 125 -6.43 -2.60 11.39
CA TYR A 125 -7.15 -3.44 10.43
C TYR A 125 -6.21 -4.17 9.45
N ALA A 126 -4.90 -3.96 9.56
CA ALA A 126 -3.93 -4.62 8.70
C ALA A 126 -3.69 -6.07 9.13
N ASP A 127 -3.75 -7.01 8.19
CA ASP A 127 -3.19 -8.35 8.37
C ASP A 127 -1.69 -8.31 8.13
N GLU A 128 -1.25 -7.55 7.12
CA GLU A 128 0.14 -7.28 6.83
C GLU A 128 0.38 -5.77 6.75
N LEU A 129 1.35 -5.27 7.52
CA LEU A 129 1.65 -3.86 7.64
C LEU A 129 3.06 -3.54 7.18
N PHE A 130 3.16 -2.64 6.18
CA PHE A 130 4.41 -2.03 5.74
C PHE A 130 4.50 -0.62 6.33
N VAL A 131 5.55 -0.34 7.09
CA VAL A 131 5.78 0.98 7.66
C VAL A 131 7.06 1.57 7.08
N GLY A 132 6.92 2.63 6.30
CA GLY A 132 8.02 3.40 5.74
C GLY A 132 8.45 4.54 6.65
N TYR A 133 9.56 5.17 6.28
CA TYR A 133 10.11 6.32 6.98
C TYR A 133 9.64 7.62 6.31
N LYS A 134 8.95 8.46 7.08
CA LYS A 134 8.53 9.80 6.64
C LYS A 134 9.53 10.85 7.11
N SER A 135 10.09 11.61 6.18
CA SER A 135 10.93 12.76 6.51
C SER A 135 10.11 13.88 7.15
N LYS A 136 10.74 14.61 8.08
CA LYS A 136 10.15 15.81 8.70
C LYS A 136 10.28 17.06 7.83
N ALA A 137 11.07 17.02 6.75
CA ALA A 137 11.25 18.18 5.90
C ALA A 137 10.04 18.43 5.01
N ALA A 138 9.55 19.64 5.03
CA ALA A 138 8.50 20.14 4.16
C ALA A 138 9.05 21.21 3.24
N TYR A 139 8.93 20.98 1.92
CA TYR A 139 9.33 21.96 0.90
C TYR A 139 8.14 22.74 0.35
N PHE A 140 6.93 22.31 0.68
CA PHE A 140 5.69 22.93 0.23
C PHE A 140 4.89 23.41 1.44
N ASP A 141 5.34 24.50 2.06
CA ASP A 141 4.84 24.97 3.36
C ASP A 141 3.35 25.31 3.41
N LYS A 142 2.76 25.62 2.24
CA LYS A 142 1.33 25.99 2.14
C LYS A 142 0.42 24.83 1.73
N TYR A 143 0.99 23.68 1.45
CA TYR A 143 0.24 22.53 0.93
C TYR A 143 0.63 21.26 1.70
N GLU A 144 -0.34 20.44 2.00
CA GLU A 144 -0.09 19.13 2.62
C GLU A 144 0.47 18.13 1.58
N VAL A 145 1.66 18.46 1.07
CA VAL A 145 2.37 17.68 0.07
C VAL A 145 3.67 17.13 0.67
N ALA A 146 3.60 15.97 1.26
CA ALA A 146 4.77 15.26 1.75
C ALA A 146 5.25 14.23 0.73
N SER A 147 6.53 13.86 0.80
CA SER A 147 7.14 12.86 -0.07
C SER A 147 6.40 11.51 0.03
N ARG A 148 6.08 10.92 -1.12
CA ARG A 148 5.54 9.56 -1.24
C ARG A 148 6.61 8.52 -1.56
N LEU A 149 7.89 8.91 -1.54
CA LEU A 149 8.99 7.99 -1.82
C LEU A 149 8.95 6.71 -0.96
N PRO A 150 8.68 6.77 0.36
CA PRO A 150 8.55 5.57 1.18
C PRO A 150 7.48 4.60 0.68
N LEU A 151 6.32 5.12 0.30
CA LEU A 151 5.23 4.30 -0.23
C LEU A 151 5.60 3.67 -1.58
N GLN A 152 6.31 4.41 -2.43
CA GLN A 152 6.77 3.92 -3.71
C GLN A 152 7.81 2.80 -3.56
N VAL A 153 8.77 2.96 -2.65
CA VAL A 153 9.77 1.94 -2.33
C VAL A 153 9.09 0.64 -1.86
N MET A 154 8.16 0.75 -0.90
CA MET A 154 7.45 -0.40 -0.35
C MET A 154 6.60 -1.12 -1.38
N SER A 155 5.88 -0.38 -2.23
CA SER A 155 5.07 -0.97 -3.29
C SER A 155 5.93 -1.74 -4.32
N ARG A 156 7.09 -1.21 -4.66
CA ARG A 156 8.05 -1.89 -5.56
C ARG A 156 8.57 -3.17 -4.95
N ILE A 157 9.01 -3.13 -3.69
CA ILE A 157 9.50 -4.32 -2.98
C ILE A 157 8.43 -5.41 -2.95
N LEU A 158 7.18 -5.06 -2.63
CA LEU A 158 6.07 -6.01 -2.62
C LEU A 158 5.86 -6.67 -3.98
N LEU A 159 5.76 -5.88 -5.05
CA LEU A 159 5.47 -6.41 -6.39
C LEU A 159 6.66 -7.17 -6.99
N ASP A 160 7.88 -6.67 -6.81
CA ASP A 160 9.07 -7.36 -7.30
C ASP A 160 9.25 -8.72 -6.58
N SER A 161 8.96 -8.75 -5.28
CA SER A 161 8.96 -10.00 -4.50
C SER A 161 7.89 -10.98 -4.99
N TYR A 162 6.69 -10.50 -5.30
CA TYR A 162 5.64 -11.31 -5.90
C TYR A 162 6.08 -11.92 -7.24
N VAL A 163 6.72 -11.14 -8.10
CA VAL A 163 7.25 -11.62 -9.39
C VAL A 163 8.31 -12.71 -9.18
N VAL A 164 9.25 -12.48 -8.27
CA VAL A 164 10.32 -13.45 -7.97
C VAL A 164 9.74 -14.78 -7.50
N ARG A 165 8.77 -14.74 -6.59
CA ARG A 165 8.12 -15.96 -6.08
C ARG A 165 7.31 -16.69 -7.16
N LYS A 166 6.57 -15.94 -7.99
CA LYS A 166 5.80 -16.51 -9.10
C LYS A 166 6.69 -17.23 -10.12
N ARG A 167 7.89 -16.70 -10.40
CA ARG A 167 8.87 -17.33 -11.29
C ARG A 167 9.45 -18.58 -10.68
N GLY A 168 9.79 -18.57 -9.40
CA GLY A 168 10.33 -19.73 -8.69
C GLY A 168 9.39 -20.92 -8.60
N GLN A 169 8.07 -20.71 -8.72
CA GLN A 169 7.07 -21.78 -8.74
C GLN A 169 6.88 -22.44 -10.12
N LYS A 170 7.44 -21.84 -11.18
CA LYS A 170 7.36 -22.35 -12.57
C LYS A 170 8.58 -23.18 -12.98
N SER A 171 9.61 -23.21 -12.17
CA SER A 171 10.80 -24.02 -12.32
C SER A 171 10.74 -25.25 -11.42
#